data_91e82b2d6353490de487d430cfe4adcc
#
_entry.id   91e82b2d6353490de487d430cfe4adcc
#
_cell.length_a   1.000
_cell.length_b   1.000
_cell.length_c   1.000
_cell.angle_alpha   90.00
_cell.angle_beta   90.00
_cell.angle_gamma   90.00
#
_symmetry.space_group_name_H-M   'P 1'
#
loop_
_entity.id
_entity.type
_entity.pdbx_description
1 polymer ?
#
loop_
_entity_poly.entity_id
_entity_poly.type
_entity_poly.pdbx_seq_one_letter_code
_entity_poly.pdbx_strand_id
1 'polypeptide(L)'
;MKAIVIENQKLIWGEAQEPLCGPGQVKIQVAASAVNRADLMQAAGAYPPPPGASSILGLECAGTVIEIGDGVQRVKIGDSVCALLSGGGYAERVVVPAGQVLPVPKGLSLIEAAALPEVFATAYLNLYIEGQLAPKERVLLHAGASGVGTAAIQLLAHSDNPCFVTAGSADKISECVRLGAAGGFDRHQGSFLEAVRAWSGDKGVDVILDPVGAAYLPDNVS
;
A
#
# COMPACT_ATOMS: atom_id res chain seq x y z
N MET A 1 19.63 8.47 -16.51
CA MET A 1 18.16 8.45 -16.63
C MET A 1 17.55 9.62 -15.89
N LYS A 2 16.32 10.00 -16.22
CA LYS A 2 15.57 10.98 -15.45
C LYS A 2 14.91 10.34 -14.22
N ALA A 3 14.86 11.12 -13.12
CA ALA A 3 14.21 10.72 -11.87
C ALA A 3 13.76 11.95 -11.06
N ILE A 4 12.89 11.73 -10.07
CA ILE A 4 12.65 12.71 -9.04
C ILE A 4 13.78 12.59 -8.00
N VAL A 5 14.62 13.59 -7.92
CA VAL A 5 15.72 13.67 -6.97
C VAL A 5 15.48 14.75 -5.92
N ILE A 6 16.12 14.60 -4.75
CA ILE A 6 16.00 15.58 -3.67
C ILE A 6 17.25 16.49 -3.72
N GLU A 7 17.06 17.76 -4.05
CA GLU A 7 18.09 18.78 -4.00
C GLU A 7 17.62 19.96 -3.15
N ASN A 8 18.44 20.36 -2.18
CA ASN A 8 18.12 21.46 -1.25
C ASN A 8 16.71 21.31 -0.61
N GLN A 9 16.37 20.09 -0.19
CA GLN A 9 15.06 19.74 0.40
C GLN A 9 13.85 19.93 -0.55
N LYS A 10 14.10 19.99 -1.86
CA LYS A 10 13.06 20.06 -2.88
C LYS A 10 13.11 18.85 -3.79
N LEU A 11 11.95 18.41 -4.20
CA LEU A 11 11.81 17.38 -5.22
C LEU A 11 11.91 18.04 -6.59
N ILE A 12 12.85 17.59 -7.40
CA ILE A 12 13.06 18.11 -8.75
C ILE A 12 13.14 16.96 -9.75
N TRP A 13 12.74 17.22 -10.98
CA TRP A 13 12.98 16.34 -12.12
C TRP A 13 14.42 16.51 -12.60
N GLY A 14 15.30 15.61 -12.21
CA GLY A 14 16.73 15.70 -12.42
C GLY A 14 17.34 14.49 -13.11
N GLU A 15 18.67 14.47 -13.18
CA GLU A 15 19.45 13.34 -13.67
C GLU A 15 19.84 12.42 -12.51
N ALA A 16 19.73 11.12 -12.73
CA ALA A 16 20.20 10.09 -11.81
C ALA A 16 20.97 9.01 -12.56
N GLN A 17 21.85 8.32 -11.84
CA GLN A 17 22.57 7.19 -12.39
C GLN A 17 21.60 6.05 -12.72
N GLU A 18 21.81 5.41 -13.86
CA GLU A 18 21.03 4.23 -14.22
C GLU A 18 21.38 3.05 -13.32
N PRO A 19 20.39 2.33 -12.72
CA PRO A 19 20.67 1.19 -11.87
C PRO A 19 21.16 0.00 -12.70
N LEU A 20 22.11 -0.75 -12.16
CA LEU A 20 22.62 -1.98 -12.77
C LEU A 20 21.80 -3.18 -12.30
N CYS A 21 21.38 -4.01 -13.26
CA CYS A 21 20.63 -5.24 -12.96
C CYS A 21 21.63 -6.36 -12.60
N GLY A 22 21.59 -6.80 -11.35
CA GLY A 22 22.42 -7.90 -10.84
C GLY A 22 21.70 -9.26 -10.85
N PRO A 23 22.40 -10.33 -10.44
CA PRO A 23 21.78 -11.66 -10.30
C PRO A 23 20.53 -11.65 -9.42
N GLY A 24 19.49 -12.37 -9.81
CA GLY A 24 18.21 -12.45 -9.11
C GLY A 24 17.33 -11.19 -9.20
N GLN A 25 17.74 -10.18 -9.96
CA GLN A 25 17.05 -8.91 -10.10
C GLN A 25 16.39 -8.75 -11.48
N VAL A 26 15.48 -7.80 -11.55
CA VAL A 26 14.75 -7.42 -12.76
C VAL A 26 14.83 -5.91 -12.91
N LYS A 27 15.15 -5.44 -14.12
CA LYS A 27 15.06 -4.01 -14.47
C LYS A 27 13.73 -3.75 -15.18
N ILE A 28 13.01 -2.77 -14.70
CA ILE A 28 11.70 -2.36 -15.21
C ILE A 28 11.82 -0.97 -15.83
N GLN A 29 11.35 -0.83 -17.07
CA GLN A 29 11.03 0.48 -17.67
C GLN A 29 9.72 0.93 -17.03
N VAL A 30 9.77 1.93 -16.17
CA VAL A 30 8.61 2.41 -15.41
C VAL A 30 7.65 3.16 -16.32
N ALA A 31 6.40 2.76 -16.31
CA ALA A 31 5.31 3.45 -16.98
C ALA A 31 4.54 4.37 -16.02
N ALA A 32 4.40 3.94 -14.76
CA ALA A 32 3.73 4.69 -13.70
C ALA A 32 4.23 4.26 -12.32
N SER A 33 4.14 5.17 -11.37
CA SER A 33 4.33 4.94 -9.93
C SER A 33 3.16 5.60 -9.18
N ALA A 34 2.83 5.10 -7.99
CA ALA A 34 1.87 5.77 -7.13
C ALA A 34 2.57 6.53 -5.98
N VAL A 35 1.85 7.44 -5.36
CA VAL A 35 2.33 8.26 -4.24
C VAL A 35 1.77 7.71 -2.94
N ASN A 36 2.67 7.34 -2.04
CA ASN A 36 2.35 6.81 -0.73
C ASN A 36 2.69 7.80 0.39
N ARG A 37 2.03 7.69 1.54
CA ARG A 37 2.32 8.54 2.71
C ARG A 37 3.78 8.45 3.14
N ALA A 38 4.38 7.26 3.04
CA ALA A 38 5.76 7.02 3.40
C ALA A 38 6.73 7.81 2.50
N ASP A 39 6.44 8.01 1.21
CA ASP A 39 7.26 8.83 0.32
C ASP A 39 7.35 10.28 0.81
N LEU A 40 6.22 10.83 1.28
CA LEU A 40 6.19 12.20 1.83
C LEU A 40 7.00 12.30 3.14
N MET A 41 6.90 11.28 3.99
CA MET A 41 7.66 11.22 5.23
C MET A 41 9.16 11.02 4.95
N GLN A 42 9.51 10.22 3.96
CA GLN A 42 10.89 10.02 3.52
C GLN A 42 11.48 11.31 2.93
N ALA A 43 10.73 12.01 2.10
CA ALA A 43 11.13 13.32 1.56
C ALA A 43 11.38 14.36 2.67
N ALA A 44 10.62 14.29 3.76
CA ALA A 44 10.78 15.14 4.94
C ALA A 44 11.86 14.64 5.93
N GLY A 45 12.52 13.51 5.66
CA GLY A 45 13.54 12.91 6.54
C GLY A 45 12.99 12.21 7.78
N ALA A 46 11.67 12.02 7.86
CA ALA A 46 10.98 11.40 9.01
C ALA A 46 10.78 9.87 8.85
N TYR A 47 11.16 9.31 7.71
CA TYR A 47 11.08 7.87 7.41
C TYR A 47 12.33 7.45 6.65
N PRO A 48 13.39 7.00 7.33
CA PRO A 48 14.64 6.62 6.67
C PRO A 48 14.45 5.35 5.82
N PRO A 49 15.00 5.32 4.59
CA PRO A 49 14.96 4.12 3.77
C PRO A 49 15.76 2.98 4.41
N PRO A 50 15.45 1.72 4.10
CA PRO A 50 16.26 0.58 4.54
C PRO A 50 17.71 0.68 4.02
N PRO A 51 18.69 0.09 4.72
CA PRO A 51 20.06 0.05 4.22
C PRO A 51 20.14 -0.55 2.82
N GLY A 52 20.86 0.12 1.90
CA GLY A 52 21.02 -0.32 0.51
C GLY A 52 19.86 0.03 -0.43
N ALA A 53 18.79 0.64 0.05
CA ALA A 53 17.71 1.13 -0.80
C ALA A 53 18.17 2.32 -1.66
N SER A 54 17.49 2.55 -2.77
CA SER A 54 17.68 3.70 -3.63
C SER A 54 17.45 5.01 -2.86
N SER A 55 18.27 6.03 -3.14
CA SER A 55 18.01 7.40 -2.65
C SER A 55 16.86 8.11 -3.40
N ILE A 56 16.44 7.54 -4.52
CA ILE A 56 15.27 8.00 -5.27
C ILE A 56 14.02 7.46 -4.57
N LEU A 57 13.03 8.30 -4.37
CA LEU A 57 11.76 7.94 -3.76
C LEU A 57 10.92 7.00 -4.64
N GLY A 58 9.80 6.53 -4.11
CA GLY A 58 8.80 5.72 -4.80
C GLY A 58 8.86 4.26 -4.39
N LEU A 59 7.82 3.83 -3.66
CA LEU A 59 7.74 2.50 -3.03
C LEU A 59 7.03 1.47 -3.91
N GLU A 60 6.53 1.86 -5.07
CA GLU A 60 5.89 0.96 -6.01
C GLU A 60 5.94 1.50 -7.44
N CYS A 61 5.81 0.62 -8.39
CA CYS A 61 5.68 0.98 -9.80
C CYS A 61 4.96 -0.11 -10.61
N ALA A 62 4.58 0.24 -11.82
CA ALA A 62 4.29 -0.72 -12.88
C ALA A 62 4.99 -0.30 -14.18
N GLY A 63 5.32 -1.29 -15.00
CA GLY A 63 6.05 -1.06 -16.22
C GLY A 63 6.34 -2.35 -16.99
N THR A 64 7.31 -2.28 -17.87
CA THR A 64 7.74 -3.41 -18.73
C THR A 64 9.12 -3.88 -18.31
N VAL A 65 9.31 -5.17 -18.19
CA VAL A 65 10.62 -5.79 -17.96
C VAL A 65 11.52 -5.57 -19.16
N ILE A 66 12.68 -4.94 -18.96
CA ILE A 66 13.66 -4.64 -20.02
C ILE A 66 14.98 -5.39 -19.87
N GLU A 67 15.28 -5.90 -18.67
CA GLU A 67 16.48 -6.67 -18.38
C GLU A 67 16.20 -7.64 -17.23
N ILE A 68 16.80 -8.82 -17.26
CA ILE A 68 16.73 -9.81 -16.18
C ILE A 68 18.14 -10.27 -15.81
N GLY A 69 18.41 -10.35 -14.53
CA GLY A 69 19.67 -10.88 -14.01
C GLY A 69 19.71 -12.40 -13.99
N ASP A 70 20.90 -12.93 -13.78
CA ASP A 70 21.10 -14.38 -13.71
C ASP A 70 20.22 -15.02 -12.63
N GLY A 71 19.70 -16.22 -12.92
CA GLY A 71 18.86 -17.01 -12.02
C GLY A 71 17.38 -16.59 -11.99
N VAL A 72 16.95 -15.55 -12.67
CA VAL A 72 15.53 -15.16 -12.76
C VAL A 72 14.80 -16.04 -13.77
N GLN A 73 13.71 -16.71 -13.31
CA GLN A 73 12.92 -17.63 -14.14
C GLN A 73 11.42 -17.27 -14.19
N ARG A 74 10.93 -16.44 -13.26
CA ARG A 74 9.50 -16.17 -13.08
C ARG A 74 8.93 -15.08 -13.98
N VAL A 75 9.78 -14.31 -14.64
CA VAL A 75 9.42 -13.25 -15.59
C VAL A 75 10.39 -13.25 -16.76
N LYS A 76 9.98 -12.65 -17.86
CA LYS A 76 10.79 -12.49 -19.09
C LYS A 76 10.78 -11.05 -19.57
N ILE A 77 11.75 -10.70 -20.41
CA ILE A 77 11.79 -9.39 -21.08
C ILE A 77 10.51 -9.21 -21.90
N GLY A 78 9.92 -8.03 -21.77
CA GLY A 78 8.65 -7.65 -22.42
C GLY A 78 7.42 -7.89 -21.55
N ASP A 79 7.52 -8.59 -20.41
CA ASP A 79 6.37 -8.78 -19.51
C ASP A 79 5.93 -7.44 -18.89
N SER A 80 4.60 -7.25 -18.84
CA SER A 80 3.97 -6.18 -18.08
C SER A 80 3.85 -6.58 -16.61
N VAL A 81 4.46 -5.78 -15.73
CA VAL A 81 4.59 -6.10 -14.30
C VAL A 81 4.30 -4.90 -13.43
N CYS A 82 3.95 -5.16 -12.17
CA CYS A 82 4.01 -4.20 -11.08
C CYS A 82 4.94 -4.73 -9.99
N ALA A 83 5.48 -3.85 -9.15
CA ALA A 83 6.45 -4.23 -8.15
C ALA A 83 6.35 -3.36 -6.89
N LEU A 84 6.53 -4.03 -5.74
CA LEU A 84 6.79 -3.37 -4.46
C LEU A 84 8.28 -3.04 -4.38
N LEU A 85 8.61 -1.83 -3.97
CA LEU A 85 9.96 -1.29 -3.98
C LEU A 85 10.36 -0.80 -2.58
N SER A 86 11.66 -0.77 -2.32
CA SER A 86 12.23 -0.05 -1.17
C SER A 86 12.70 1.37 -1.51
N GLY A 87 12.38 1.84 -2.70
CA GLY A 87 12.76 3.11 -3.32
C GLY A 87 13.03 2.94 -4.80
N GLY A 88 13.19 4.06 -5.53
CA GLY A 88 13.53 4.06 -6.95
C GLY A 88 12.34 4.16 -7.91
N GLY A 89 11.10 4.09 -7.41
CA GLY A 89 9.91 4.11 -8.26
C GLY A 89 9.69 5.42 -9.03
N TYR A 90 10.23 6.53 -8.54
CA TYR A 90 10.09 7.84 -9.18
C TYR A 90 11.23 8.11 -10.19
N ALA A 91 11.53 7.12 -11.02
CA ALA A 91 12.52 7.19 -12.08
C ALA A 91 12.01 6.51 -13.35
N GLU A 92 12.68 6.78 -14.48
CA GLU A 92 12.36 6.10 -15.75
C GLU A 92 12.62 4.60 -15.69
N ARG A 93 13.57 4.16 -14.85
CA ARG A 93 13.94 2.75 -14.70
C ARG A 93 14.24 2.42 -13.24
N VAL A 94 13.87 1.22 -12.83
CA VAL A 94 14.15 0.71 -11.50
C VAL A 94 14.64 -0.74 -11.58
N VAL A 95 15.49 -1.13 -10.65
CA VAL A 95 15.92 -2.52 -10.46
C VAL A 95 15.36 -3.03 -9.13
N VAL A 96 14.80 -4.22 -9.15
CA VAL A 96 14.12 -4.81 -8.01
C VAL A 96 14.38 -6.32 -7.96
N PRO A 97 14.47 -6.96 -6.77
CA PRO A 97 14.49 -8.41 -6.66
C PRO A 97 13.31 -9.05 -7.37
N ALA A 98 13.54 -10.09 -8.16
CA ALA A 98 12.50 -10.76 -8.93
C ALA A 98 11.34 -11.29 -8.05
N GLY A 99 11.59 -11.57 -6.76
CA GLY A 99 10.58 -11.99 -5.80
C GLY A 99 9.52 -10.93 -5.49
N GLN A 100 9.81 -9.66 -5.71
CA GLN A 100 8.92 -8.52 -5.46
C GLN A 100 8.12 -8.10 -6.72
N VAL A 101 8.33 -8.80 -7.84
CA VAL A 101 7.65 -8.51 -9.12
C VAL A 101 6.41 -9.38 -9.25
N LEU A 102 5.30 -8.75 -9.59
CA LEU A 102 4.00 -9.38 -9.81
C LEU A 102 3.54 -9.11 -11.26
N PRO A 103 2.86 -10.07 -11.92
CA PRO A 103 2.23 -9.79 -13.19
C PRO A 103 1.12 -8.74 -13.02
N VAL A 104 0.95 -7.87 -14.00
CA VAL A 104 -0.21 -6.96 -14.02
C VAL A 104 -1.50 -7.79 -14.06
N PRO A 105 -2.45 -7.56 -13.17
CA PRO A 105 -3.72 -8.27 -13.19
C PRO A 105 -4.46 -8.07 -14.51
N LYS A 106 -5.10 -9.14 -14.99
CA LYS A 106 -5.83 -9.10 -16.27
C LYS A 106 -6.93 -8.03 -16.22
N GLY A 107 -6.94 -7.17 -17.23
CA GLY A 107 -7.94 -6.11 -17.38
C GLY A 107 -7.49 -4.76 -16.80
N LEU A 108 -6.36 -4.68 -16.10
CA LEU A 108 -5.80 -3.43 -15.63
C LEU A 108 -4.73 -2.89 -16.60
N SER A 109 -4.69 -1.59 -16.73
CA SER A 109 -3.58 -0.87 -17.37
C SER A 109 -2.36 -0.81 -16.44
N LEU A 110 -1.18 -0.46 -16.99
CA LEU A 110 0.02 -0.20 -16.18
C LEU A 110 -0.18 0.94 -15.18
N ILE A 111 -0.99 1.96 -15.54
CA ILE A 111 -1.29 3.08 -14.65
C ILE A 111 -2.07 2.61 -13.43
N GLU A 112 -3.11 1.80 -13.62
CA GLU A 112 -3.91 1.24 -12.52
C GLU A 112 -3.10 0.25 -11.68
N ALA A 113 -2.32 -0.61 -12.32
CA ALA A 113 -1.49 -1.60 -11.64
C ALA A 113 -0.37 -0.99 -10.78
N ALA A 114 0.08 0.23 -11.10
CA ALA A 114 1.11 0.93 -10.33
C ALA A 114 0.67 1.29 -8.91
N ALA A 115 -0.63 1.33 -8.61
CA ALA A 115 -1.17 1.67 -7.31
C ALA A 115 -1.56 0.45 -6.45
N LEU A 116 -1.18 -0.76 -6.85
CA LEU A 116 -1.56 -1.98 -6.15
C LEU A 116 -0.52 -2.48 -5.14
N PRO A 117 0.78 -2.56 -5.47
CA PRO A 117 1.75 -3.32 -4.69
C PRO A 117 1.84 -2.88 -3.23
N GLU A 118 1.99 -1.58 -2.96
CA GLU A 118 2.21 -1.05 -1.61
C GLU A 118 0.97 -1.24 -0.72
N VAL A 119 -0.19 -0.82 -1.18
CA VAL A 119 -1.40 -0.80 -0.34
C VAL A 119 -1.96 -2.20 -0.10
N PHE A 120 -1.94 -3.08 -1.12
CA PHE A 120 -2.41 -4.46 -0.97
C PHE A 120 -1.43 -5.31 -0.17
N ALA A 121 -0.10 -5.16 -0.37
CA ALA A 121 0.90 -5.86 0.42
C ALA A 121 0.83 -5.43 1.89
N THR A 122 0.71 -4.14 2.16
CA THR A 122 0.56 -3.60 3.53
C THR A 122 -0.71 -4.12 4.20
N ALA A 123 -1.85 -4.06 3.52
CA ALA A 123 -3.11 -4.56 4.05
C ALA A 123 -3.05 -6.07 4.32
N TYR A 124 -2.53 -6.85 3.37
CA TYR A 124 -2.41 -8.30 3.51
C TYR A 124 -1.47 -8.70 4.64
N LEU A 125 -0.27 -8.11 4.70
CA LEU A 125 0.69 -8.36 5.76
C LEU A 125 0.06 -8.13 7.14
N ASN A 126 -0.55 -6.97 7.34
CA ASN A 126 -1.07 -6.59 8.66
C ASN A 126 -2.31 -7.41 9.06
N LEU A 127 -3.21 -7.71 8.14
CA LEU A 127 -4.44 -8.44 8.48
C LEU A 127 -4.19 -9.94 8.62
N TYR A 128 -3.53 -10.56 7.64
CA TYR A 128 -3.47 -12.02 7.56
C TYR A 128 -2.19 -12.62 8.13
N ILE A 129 -1.04 -11.93 8.04
CA ILE A 129 0.22 -12.45 8.55
C ILE A 129 0.41 -12.03 10.01
N GLU A 130 0.40 -10.73 10.31
CA GLU A 130 0.63 -10.20 11.67
C GLU A 130 -0.63 -10.34 12.52
N GLY A 131 -1.78 -9.93 12.02
CA GLY A 131 -3.06 -10.00 12.70
C GLY A 131 -3.66 -11.40 12.77
N GLN A 132 -3.13 -12.37 11.99
CA GLN A 132 -3.59 -13.76 11.93
C GLN A 132 -5.11 -13.89 11.77
N LEU A 133 -5.71 -12.99 10.99
CA LEU A 133 -7.16 -12.91 10.80
C LEU A 133 -7.74 -14.26 10.33
N ALA A 134 -8.65 -14.79 11.11
CA ALA A 134 -9.36 -16.02 10.80
C ALA A 134 -10.67 -15.74 10.01
N PRO A 135 -11.22 -16.75 9.31
CA PRO A 135 -12.49 -16.60 8.57
C PRO A 135 -13.64 -16.13 9.48
N LYS A 136 -14.42 -15.16 9.00
CA LYS A 136 -15.60 -14.56 9.67
C LYS A 136 -15.30 -13.69 10.88
N GLU A 137 -14.04 -13.50 11.26
CA GLU A 137 -13.67 -12.52 12.27
C GLU A 137 -14.00 -11.10 11.80
N ARG A 138 -14.36 -10.24 12.76
CA ARG A 138 -14.74 -8.85 12.54
C ARG A 138 -13.51 -7.96 12.59
N VAL A 139 -13.42 -7.02 11.66
CA VAL A 139 -12.29 -6.11 11.57
C VAL A 139 -12.74 -4.65 11.73
N LEU A 140 -12.03 -3.89 12.55
CA LEU A 140 -12.10 -2.44 12.60
C LEU A 140 -10.94 -1.84 11.82
N LEU A 141 -11.24 -1.02 10.82
CA LEU A 141 -10.24 -0.33 10.01
C LEU A 141 -10.28 1.17 10.30
N HIS A 142 -9.29 1.68 11.01
CA HIS A 142 -9.12 3.12 11.12
C HIS A 142 -8.55 3.72 9.83
N ALA A 143 -8.95 4.96 9.53
CA ALA A 143 -8.64 5.62 8.25
C ALA A 143 -9.06 4.78 7.02
N GLY A 144 -10.27 4.19 7.06
CA GLY A 144 -10.78 3.26 6.04
C GLY A 144 -10.76 3.79 4.60
N ALA A 145 -10.84 5.10 4.41
CA ALA A 145 -10.76 5.74 3.08
C ALA A 145 -9.32 6.06 2.62
N SER A 146 -8.29 5.60 3.34
CA SER A 146 -6.90 5.65 2.86
C SER A 146 -6.63 4.59 1.80
N GLY A 147 -5.49 4.67 1.10
CA GLY A 147 -5.10 3.63 0.14
C GLY A 147 -5.06 2.23 0.76
N VAL A 148 -4.39 2.08 1.92
CA VAL A 148 -4.36 0.80 2.66
C VAL A 148 -5.76 0.40 3.14
N GLY A 149 -6.57 1.35 3.64
CA GLY A 149 -7.93 1.09 4.11
C GLY A 149 -8.83 0.56 2.99
N THR A 150 -8.81 1.19 1.82
CA THR A 150 -9.62 0.74 0.67
C THR A 150 -9.16 -0.60 0.11
N ALA A 151 -7.85 -0.88 0.12
CA ALA A 151 -7.31 -2.20 -0.21
C ALA A 151 -7.76 -3.26 0.80
N ALA A 152 -7.66 -2.94 2.10
CA ALA A 152 -8.09 -3.83 3.19
C ALA A 152 -9.58 -4.18 3.08
N ILE A 153 -10.47 -3.21 2.84
CA ILE A 153 -11.91 -3.44 2.65
C ILE A 153 -12.16 -4.46 1.54
N GLN A 154 -11.50 -4.32 0.40
CA GLN A 154 -11.68 -5.22 -0.75
C GLN A 154 -11.15 -6.64 -0.46
N LEU A 155 -10.02 -6.77 0.23
CA LEU A 155 -9.51 -8.07 0.69
C LEU A 155 -10.49 -8.75 1.64
N LEU A 156 -11.01 -8.00 2.63
CA LEU A 156 -11.97 -8.50 3.62
C LEU A 156 -13.31 -8.89 3.00
N ALA A 157 -13.80 -8.12 2.04
CA ALA A 157 -15.00 -8.45 1.28
C ALA A 157 -14.82 -9.75 0.47
N HIS A 158 -13.61 -9.98 -0.07
CA HIS A 158 -13.29 -11.21 -0.80
C HIS A 158 -13.16 -12.44 0.12
N SER A 159 -12.67 -12.26 1.35
CA SER A 159 -12.49 -13.34 2.34
C SER A 159 -13.70 -13.54 3.27
N ASP A 160 -14.82 -12.85 3.03
CA ASP A 160 -16.05 -12.89 3.85
C ASP A 160 -15.83 -12.50 5.32
N ASN A 161 -14.92 -11.55 5.57
CA ASN A 161 -14.67 -10.96 6.87
C ASN A 161 -15.38 -9.60 6.97
N PRO A 162 -16.39 -9.44 7.83
CA PRO A 162 -17.09 -8.16 7.95
C PRO A 162 -16.18 -7.10 8.57
N CYS A 163 -16.19 -5.90 8.00
CA CYS A 163 -15.40 -4.80 8.54
C CYS A 163 -16.22 -3.53 8.74
N PHE A 164 -15.85 -2.77 9.77
CA PHE A 164 -16.34 -1.44 10.06
C PHE A 164 -15.20 -0.43 9.96
N VAL A 165 -15.47 0.80 9.53
CA VAL A 165 -14.39 1.76 9.29
C VAL A 165 -14.57 3.05 10.09
N THR A 166 -13.47 3.74 10.39
CA THR A 166 -13.51 5.16 10.72
C THR A 166 -12.95 5.98 9.56
N ALA A 167 -13.60 7.08 9.23
CA ALA A 167 -13.17 7.99 8.16
C ALA A 167 -13.46 9.44 8.54
N GLY A 168 -13.08 10.38 7.68
CA GLY A 168 -13.18 11.82 8.00
C GLY A 168 -14.39 12.53 7.37
N SER A 169 -15.35 11.81 6.78
CA SER A 169 -16.61 12.38 6.30
C SER A 169 -17.60 11.29 5.90
N ALA A 170 -18.90 11.63 5.80
CA ALA A 170 -19.95 10.76 5.34
C ALA A 170 -19.70 10.24 3.91
N ASP A 171 -19.22 11.08 2.99
CA ASP A 171 -18.92 10.69 1.61
C ASP A 171 -17.82 9.62 1.56
N LYS A 172 -16.76 9.76 2.38
CA LYS A 172 -15.71 8.77 2.50
C LYS A 172 -16.22 7.44 3.06
N ILE A 173 -17.12 7.49 4.04
CA ILE A 173 -17.76 6.29 4.59
C ILE A 173 -18.61 5.62 3.51
N SER A 174 -19.38 6.39 2.75
CA SER A 174 -20.20 5.87 1.66
C SER A 174 -19.36 5.13 0.61
N GLU A 175 -18.18 5.67 0.26
CA GLU A 175 -17.25 4.98 -0.62
C GLU A 175 -16.69 3.69 0.00
N CYS A 176 -16.35 3.69 1.29
CA CYS A 176 -15.92 2.48 1.98
C CYS A 176 -17.02 1.39 1.97
N VAL A 177 -18.27 1.77 2.19
CA VAL A 177 -19.43 0.85 2.11
C VAL A 177 -19.61 0.33 0.68
N ARG A 178 -19.47 1.17 -0.33
CA ARG A 178 -19.53 0.74 -1.75
C ARG A 178 -18.43 -0.29 -2.08
N LEU A 179 -17.28 -0.20 -1.43
CA LEU A 179 -16.16 -1.16 -1.60
C LEU A 179 -16.34 -2.45 -0.79
N GLY A 180 -17.32 -2.52 0.13
CA GLY A 180 -17.63 -3.72 0.87
C GLY A 180 -17.59 -3.60 2.40
N ALA A 181 -17.34 -2.41 2.96
CA ALA A 181 -17.44 -2.22 4.41
C ALA A 181 -18.91 -2.34 4.88
N ALA A 182 -19.15 -2.95 6.04
CA ALA A 182 -20.47 -3.10 6.61
C ALA A 182 -21.05 -1.80 7.16
N GLY A 183 -20.20 -0.81 7.42
CA GLY A 183 -20.57 0.51 7.92
C GLY A 183 -19.36 1.34 8.30
N GLY A 184 -19.60 2.51 8.86
CA GLY A 184 -18.51 3.38 9.29
C GLY A 184 -18.93 4.50 10.21
N PHE A 185 -17.95 5.14 10.83
CA PHE A 185 -18.13 6.26 11.75
C PHE A 185 -17.27 7.47 11.33
N ASP A 186 -17.87 8.65 11.36
CA ASP A 186 -17.14 9.89 11.12
C ASP A 186 -16.38 10.29 12.38
N ARG A 187 -15.04 10.23 12.31
CA ARG A 187 -14.12 10.54 13.42
C ARG A 187 -14.30 11.93 14.02
N HIS A 188 -14.95 12.86 13.33
CA HIS A 188 -15.21 14.22 13.83
C HIS A 188 -16.42 14.28 14.77
N GLN A 189 -17.18 13.18 14.89
CA GLN A 189 -18.33 13.09 15.79
C GLN A 189 -17.98 12.57 17.20
N GLY A 190 -16.69 12.36 17.50
CA GLY A 190 -16.21 11.91 18.81
C GLY A 190 -15.69 10.46 18.79
N SER A 191 -15.95 9.72 19.89
CA SER A 191 -15.55 8.32 20.03
C SER A 191 -16.36 7.41 19.11
N PHE A 192 -15.69 6.48 18.46
CA PHE A 192 -16.28 5.45 17.61
C PHE A 192 -16.82 4.25 18.39
N LEU A 193 -16.53 4.16 19.69
CA LEU A 193 -16.76 2.97 20.53
C LEU A 193 -18.21 2.49 20.48
N GLU A 194 -19.17 3.39 20.73
CA GLU A 194 -20.60 3.03 20.74
C GLU A 194 -21.09 2.58 19.37
N ALA A 195 -20.56 3.18 18.29
CA ALA A 195 -20.93 2.78 16.93
C ALA A 195 -20.40 1.37 16.60
N VAL A 196 -19.19 1.04 17.02
CA VAL A 196 -18.59 -0.29 16.85
C VAL A 196 -19.33 -1.32 17.71
N ARG A 197 -19.66 -1.01 18.96
CA ARG A 197 -20.48 -1.89 19.83
C ARG A 197 -21.84 -2.17 19.21
N ALA A 198 -22.54 -1.16 18.78
CA ALA A 198 -23.85 -1.32 18.14
C ALA A 198 -23.76 -2.19 16.88
N TRP A 199 -22.75 -2.00 16.03
CA TRP A 199 -22.52 -2.80 14.84
C TRP A 199 -22.17 -4.27 15.18
N SER A 200 -21.32 -4.49 16.17
CA SER A 200 -20.87 -5.83 16.54
C SER A 200 -21.87 -6.61 17.42
N GLY A 201 -22.94 -5.95 17.91
CA GLY A 201 -23.87 -6.50 18.91
C GLY A 201 -23.17 -6.74 20.25
N ASP A 202 -22.40 -5.77 20.70
CA ASP A 202 -21.59 -5.76 21.94
C ASP A 202 -20.52 -6.87 22.03
N LYS A 203 -20.17 -7.48 20.90
CA LYS A 203 -19.14 -8.55 20.86
C LYS A 203 -17.74 -8.02 20.58
N GLY A 204 -17.62 -6.73 20.23
CA GLY A 204 -16.36 -6.13 19.81
C GLY A 204 -15.89 -6.62 18.44
N VAL A 205 -14.60 -6.45 18.19
CA VAL A 205 -13.91 -6.84 16.96
C VAL A 205 -12.71 -7.72 17.29
N ASP A 206 -12.31 -8.55 16.35
CA ASP A 206 -11.25 -9.53 16.54
C ASP A 206 -9.89 -8.96 16.15
N VAL A 207 -9.86 -8.10 15.10
CA VAL A 207 -8.65 -7.44 14.59
C VAL A 207 -8.91 -5.96 14.37
N ILE A 208 -7.94 -5.13 14.74
CA ILE A 208 -7.96 -3.67 14.50
C ILE A 208 -6.73 -3.29 13.68
N LEU A 209 -6.94 -2.70 12.50
CA LEU A 209 -5.87 -2.08 11.73
C LEU A 209 -5.87 -0.58 12.03
N ASP A 210 -4.87 -0.14 12.81
CA ASP A 210 -4.79 1.23 13.34
C ASP A 210 -3.53 2.00 12.89
N PRO A 211 -3.61 2.78 11.82
CA PRO A 211 -2.55 3.70 11.43
C PRO A 211 -2.60 5.05 12.16
N VAL A 212 -3.54 5.26 13.10
CA VAL A 212 -3.70 6.51 13.88
C VAL A 212 -2.92 6.45 15.18
N GLY A 213 -3.01 5.32 15.90
CA GLY A 213 -2.19 5.03 17.07
C GLY A 213 -2.76 5.62 18.36
N ALA A 214 -1.88 6.22 19.19
CA ALA A 214 -2.12 6.56 20.60
C ALA A 214 -3.45 7.26 20.90
N ALA A 215 -3.96 8.08 19.99
CA ALA A 215 -5.22 8.81 20.18
C ALA A 215 -6.45 7.89 20.22
N TYR A 216 -6.37 6.70 19.62
CA TYR A 216 -7.49 5.74 19.54
C TYR A 216 -7.30 4.55 20.47
N LEU A 217 -6.11 4.38 21.02
CA LEU A 217 -5.78 3.21 21.86
C LEU A 217 -6.75 2.99 23.04
N PRO A 218 -7.19 4.01 23.81
CA PRO A 218 -8.15 3.79 24.89
C PRO A 218 -9.47 3.17 24.42
N ASP A 219 -10.01 3.65 23.30
CA ASP A 219 -11.26 3.13 22.74
C ASP A 219 -11.06 1.77 22.07
N ASN A 220 -9.87 1.52 21.50
CA ASN A 220 -9.55 0.24 20.85
C ASN A 220 -9.48 -0.94 21.83
N VAL A 221 -9.18 -0.69 23.12
CA VAL A 221 -9.03 -1.75 24.13
C VAL A 221 -10.18 -1.79 25.14
N SER A 222 -11.25 -1.03 24.88
CA SER A 222 -12.45 -0.98 25.72
C SER A 222 -13.52 -1.94 25.23
#